data_d385af237b495ef47b032af6cf8f1c7c
#
_entry.id   d385af237b495ef47b032af6cf8f1c7c
#
_cell.length_a   1.000
_cell.length_b   1.000
_cell.length_c   1.000
_cell.angle_alpha   90.00
_cell.angle_beta   90.00
_cell.angle_gamma   90.00
#
_symmetry.space_group_name_H-M   'P 1'
#
loop_
_entity.id
_entity.type
_entity.pdbx_description
1 polymer ?
#
loop_
_entity_poly.entity_id
_entity_poly.type
_entity_poly.pdbx_seq_one_letter_code
_entity_poly.pdbx_strand_id
1 'polypeptide(L)'
;MKFIPTLIACCFIYGCGFSQEKAAAQKMDFEKYDPVSTLVVPGTIVTHAKFPFIDVHNHQWGMPTQDLSKLITNMDILNMKVMVNLSGGSGDNIIKGIANVKAGYPNRFIIFANIEFNGIGEKDWTQNAVKQLEADVKNGANGLKIFKNLGFSVKDNTGKRVSVDDTRLDAIWQKCGELKIPVLIHTADPKSFWDEVDEHNERWMEIVTHPGRKRGADNPVPWEKLIEEQHAMFTKHPRTTFIAAHFGWYPNDLGKLGKLLDQLPNVVVEFGAVIAELGRQPIMAKQFFTKYQDRILFGKDSWVPDEYKTYFRVLETNDEYFPYHKKYHAFWRMYGMGLPDEILKKVYYRNALRIIPNIDKSLFPM
;
A
#
# COMPACT_ATOMS: atom_id res chain seq x y z
N MET A 1 65.11 -81.72 -21.02
CA MET A 1 64.83 -80.31 -21.17
C MET A 1 63.48 -80.18 -21.86
N LYS A 2 62.45 -79.84 -21.14
CA LYS A 2 61.08 -79.63 -21.65
C LYS A 2 60.75 -78.15 -21.48
N PHE A 3 60.52 -77.45 -22.57
CA PHE A 3 60.05 -76.06 -22.59
C PHE A 3 58.55 -76.03 -22.36
N ILE A 4 58.14 -75.23 -21.46
CA ILE A 4 56.74 -74.88 -21.21
C ILE A 4 56.50 -73.45 -21.75
N PRO A 5 55.54 -73.19 -22.65
CA PRO A 5 55.25 -71.84 -23.08
C PRO A 5 54.24 -71.17 -22.11
N THR A 6 54.64 -70.03 -21.64
CA THR A 6 53.76 -69.15 -20.80
C THR A 6 52.74 -68.44 -21.70
N LEU A 7 51.47 -68.66 -21.42
CA LEU A 7 50.37 -68.03 -22.09
C LEU A 7 50.09 -66.66 -21.38
N ILE A 8 50.31 -65.55 -22.08
CA ILE A 8 49.94 -64.22 -21.60
C ILE A 8 48.49 -63.96 -22.01
N ALA A 9 47.56 -63.90 -21.04
CA ALA A 9 46.18 -63.51 -21.24
C ALA A 9 46.07 -61.97 -21.19
N CYS A 10 45.83 -61.34 -22.34
CA CYS A 10 45.48 -59.93 -22.41
C CYS A 10 44.03 -59.75 -22.02
N CYS A 11 43.77 -59.23 -20.81
CA CYS A 11 42.45 -58.73 -20.41
C CYS A 11 42.18 -57.41 -21.10
N PHE A 12 41.35 -57.41 -22.12
CA PHE A 12 40.73 -56.17 -22.66
C PHE A 12 39.62 -55.67 -21.68
N ILE A 13 39.92 -54.64 -20.91
CA ILE A 13 38.94 -53.96 -20.14
C ILE A 13 38.18 -53.04 -21.11
N TYR A 14 36.96 -53.42 -21.50
CA TYR A 14 36.01 -52.53 -22.15
C TYR A 14 35.53 -51.52 -21.12
N GLY A 15 36.14 -50.35 -21.13
CA GLY A 15 35.63 -49.22 -20.42
C GLY A 15 34.29 -48.74 -21.06
N CYS A 16 33.15 -49.15 -20.51
CA CYS A 16 31.88 -48.50 -20.81
C CYS A 16 31.93 -47.05 -20.29
N GLY A 17 32.37 -46.15 -21.14
CA GLY A 17 32.18 -44.71 -20.89
C GLY A 17 30.68 -44.38 -20.95
N PHE A 18 30.03 -44.32 -19.81
CA PHE A 18 28.73 -43.62 -19.71
C PHE A 18 28.98 -42.15 -19.97
N SER A 19 28.84 -41.72 -21.22
CA SER A 19 28.67 -40.31 -21.51
C SER A 19 27.29 -39.91 -20.94
N GLN A 20 27.26 -39.29 -19.76
CA GLN A 20 26.10 -38.55 -19.35
C GLN A 20 25.95 -37.42 -20.37
N GLU A 21 25.04 -37.57 -21.34
CA GLU A 21 24.53 -36.45 -22.09
C GLU A 21 23.96 -35.46 -21.05
N LYS A 22 24.67 -34.37 -20.82
CA LYS A 22 24.09 -33.22 -20.07
C LYS A 22 22.88 -32.78 -20.87
N ALA A 23 21.69 -33.13 -20.41
CA ALA A 23 20.45 -32.57 -20.95
C ALA A 23 20.64 -31.06 -21.03
N ALA A 24 20.59 -30.51 -22.24
CA ALA A 24 20.70 -29.08 -22.45
C ALA A 24 19.59 -28.41 -21.61
N ALA A 25 19.98 -27.51 -20.73
CA ALA A 25 19.01 -26.78 -19.92
C ALA A 25 17.99 -26.10 -20.83
N GLN A 26 16.72 -26.43 -20.68
CA GLN A 26 15.65 -25.85 -21.47
C GLN A 26 15.57 -24.37 -21.17
N LYS A 27 15.64 -23.51 -22.18
CA LYS A 27 15.39 -22.06 -22.01
C LYS A 27 13.96 -21.86 -21.57
N MET A 28 13.79 -21.03 -20.57
CA MET A 28 12.49 -20.68 -20.00
C MET A 28 12.34 -19.14 -20.00
N ASP A 29 11.15 -18.67 -20.30
CA ASP A 29 10.84 -17.26 -20.14
C ASP A 29 10.83 -16.92 -18.65
N PHE A 30 11.44 -15.80 -18.27
CA PHE A 30 11.57 -15.40 -16.87
C PHE A 30 10.21 -15.23 -16.18
N GLU A 31 9.19 -14.78 -16.91
CA GLU A 31 7.83 -14.59 -16.43
C GLU A 31 7.14 -15.91 -16.01
N LYS A 32 7.63 -17.03 -16.53
CA LYS A 32 7.12 -18.39 -16.22
C LYS A 32 7.87 -19.05 -15.08
N TYR A 33 9.02 -18.50 -14.68
CA TYR A 33 9.84 -19.09 -13.63
C TYR A 33 9.17 -18.88 -12.27
N ASP A 34 8.65 -19.95 -11.66
CA ASP A 34 7.96 -19.94 -10.35
C ASP A 34 8.49 -21.10 -9.49
N PRO A 35 9.71 -20.97 -8.95
CA PRO A 35 10.37 -22.06 -8.23
C PRO A 35 9.66 -22.37 -6.92
N VAL A 36 9.41 -23.66 -6.69
CA VAL A 36 8.92 -24.15 -5.40
C VAL A 36 10.08 -24.23 -4.42
N SER A 37 9.94 -23.63 -3.25
CA SER A 37 10.94 -23.72 -2.19
C SER A 37 11.05 -25.16 -1.67
N THR A 38 12.28 -25.62 -1.47
CA THR A 38 12.58 -26.89 -0.80
C THR A 38 12.76 -26.72 0.71
N LEU A 39 12.67 -25.49 1.24
CA LEU A 39 12.79 -25.23 2.67
C LEU A 39 11.57 -25.82 3.40
N VAL A 40 11.85 -26.51 4.50
CA VAL A 40 10.84 -27.00 5.44
C VAL A 40 10.86 -26.06 6.63
N VAL A 41 10.01 -25.05 6.60
CA VAL A 41 9.88 -24.06 7.68
C VAL A 41 8.49 -24.13 8.27
N PRO A 42 8.32 -23.91 9.59
CA PRO A 42 7.00 -23.77 10.19
C PRO A 42 6.22 -22.62 9.54
N GLY A 43 4.93 -22.82 9.37
CA GLY A 43 4.05 -21.78 8.81
C GLY A 43 2.76 -21.67 9.60
N THR A 44 2.34 -20.45 9.83
CA THR A 44 1.10 -20.13 10.55
C THR A 44 -0.05 -19.96 9.55
N ILE A 45 -1.17 -20.63 9.80
CA ILE A 45 -2.40 -20.39 9.05
C ILE A 45 -3.10 -19.18 9.66
N VAL A 46 -3.01 -18.05 8.98
CA VAL A 46 -3.68 -16.80 9.39
C VAL A 46 -4.89 -16.59 8.51
N THR A 47 -6.08 -16.59 9.10
CA THR A 47 -7.36 -16.43 8.39
C THR A 47 -7.99 -15.06 8.60
N HIS A 48 -7.70 -14.40 9.72
CA HIS A 48 -8.23 -13.11 10.13
C HIS A 48 -7.23 -12.39 11.04
N ALA A 49 -7.42 -11.10 11.26
CA ALA A 49 -6.61 -10.32 12.18
C ALA A 49 -6.80 -10.77 13.65
N LYS A 50 -5.72 -10.84 14.40
CA LYS A 50 -5.71 -11.19 15.82
C LYS A 50 -6.59 -10.25 16.68
N PHE A 51 -6.63 -8.97 16.33
CA PHE A 51 -7.47 -7.95 16.95
C PHE A 51 -8.43 -7.34 15.94
N PRO A 52 -9.57 -6.77 16.37
CA PRO A 52 -10.40 -5.99 15.48
C PRO A 52 -9.61 -4.85 14.87
N PHE A 53 -9.87 -4.53 13.59
CA PHE A 53 -9.10 -3.50 12.92
C PHE A 53 -9.96 -2.55 12.07
N ILE A 54 -9.36 -1.42 11.73
CA ILE A 54 -9.86 -0.39 10.83
C ILE A 54 -8.94 -0.38 9.61
N ASP A 55 -9.49 -0.60 8.42
CA ASP A 55 -8.77 -0.34 7.17
C ASP A 55 -8.98 1.12 6.77
N VAL A 56 -7.93 1.94 6.87
CA VAL A 56 -8.02 3.37 6.57
C VAL A 56 -7.83 3.69 5.08
N HIS A 57 -7.49 2.71 4.25
CA HIS A 57 -7.25 2.90 2.82
C HIS A 57 -7.97 1.84 1.99
N ASN A 58 -9.19 2.16 1.60
CA ASN A 58 -10.00 1.30 0.72
C ASN A 58 -10.80 2.13 -0.29
N HIS A 59 -11.21 1.50 -1.38
CA HIS A 59 -11.94 2.13 -2.47
C HIS A 59 -13.21 1.36 -2.79
N GLN A 60 -14.36 1.97 -2.52
CA GLN A 60 -15.70 1.43 -2.78
C GLN A 60 -16.48 2.43 -3.65
N TRP A 61 -16.16 2.47 -4.93
CA TRP A 61 -16.73 3.42 -5.90
C TRP A 61 -18.24 3.29 -6.04
N GLY A 62 -18.77 2.07 -5.90
CA GLY A 62 -20.20 1.79 -5.99
C GLY A 62 -21.01 2.12 -4.73
N MET A 63 -20.39 2.59 -3.67
CA MET A 63 -21.02 2.75 -2.34
C MET A 63 -22.37 3.51 -2.34
N PRO A 64 -22.61 4.51 -3.18
CA PRO A 64 -23.91 5.20 -3.22
C PRO A 64 -25.11 4.29 -3.51
N THR A 65 -24.91 3.16 -4.22
CA THR A 65 -25.99 2.26 -4.65
C THR A 65 -25.68 0.78 -4.46
N GLN A 66 -24.49 0.44 -3.98
CA GLN A 66 -24.02 -0.93 -3.81
C GLN A 66 -24.78 -1.62 -2.68
N ASP A 67 -25.14 -2.91 -2.89
CA ASP A 67 -25.48 -3.81 -1.78
C ASP A 67 -24.23 -4.08 -0.93
N LEU A 68 -24.26 -3.67 0.31
CA LEU A 68 -23.13 -3.77 1.24
C LEU A 68 -23.08 -5.11 1.99
N SER A 69 -24.09 -5.98 1.87
CA SER A 69 -24.20 -7.21 2.66
C SER A 69 -23.01 -8.16 2.48
N LYS A 70 -22.61 -8.39 1.22
CA LYS A 70 -21.44 -9.23 0.91
C LYS A 70 -20.12 -8.60 1.41
N LEU A 71 -20.02 -7.27 1.35
CA LEU A 71 -18.87 -6.56 1.84
C LEU A 71 -18.73 -6.72 3.35
N ILE A 72 -19.84 -6.55 4.09
CA ILE A 72 -19.90 -6.75 5.55
C ILE A 72 -19.55 -8.18 5.93
N THR A 73 -20.10 -9.20 5.24
CA THR A 73 -19.77 -10.60 5.50
C THR A 73 -18.25 -10.85 5.42
N ASN A 74 -17.60 -10.34 4.40
CA ASN A 74 -16.15 -10.48 4.24
C ASN A 74 -15.38 -9.68 5.29
N MET A 75 -15.83 -8.48 5.65
CA MET A 75 -15.24 -7.69 6.73
C MET A 75 -15.28 -8.45 8.07
N ASP A 76 -16.42 -9.10 8.37
CA ASP A 76 -16.58 -9.86 9.61
C ASP A 76 -15.66 -11.09 9.65
N ILE A 77 -15.53 -11.82 8.53
CA ILE A 77 -14.59 -12.93 8.40
C ILE A 77 -13.15 -12.47 8.68
N LEU A 78 -12.76 -11.28 8.24
CA LEU A 78 -11.41 -10.73 8.45
C LEU A 78 -11.21 -10.11 9.84
N ASN A 79 -12.25 -9.98 10.68
CA ASN A 79 -12.29 -9.20 11.91
C ASN A 79 -12.17 -7.67 11.68
N MET A 80 -12.49 -7.18 10.47
CA MET A 80 -12.54 -5.76 10.16
C MET A 80 -13.83 -5.15 10.73
N LYS A 81 -13.70 -4.18 11.62
CA LYS A 81 -14.87 -3.50 12.21
C LYS A 81 -15.29 -2.28 11.42
N VAL A 82 -14.33 -1.55 10.88
CA VAL A 82 -14.59 -0.33 10.11
C VAL A 82 -13.72 -0.29 8.85
N MET A 83 -14.31 0.10 7.75
CA MET A 83 -13.63 0.41 6.50
C MET A 83 -13.78 1.89 6.19
N VAL A 84 -12.67 2.55 5.87
CA VAL A 84 -12.68 3.92 5.36
C VAL A 84 -12.72 3.86 3.84
N ASN A 85 -13.85 4.29 3.28
CA ASN A 85 -13.98 4.45 1.83
C ASN A 85 -13.41 5.80 1.39
N LEU A 86 -12.33 5.78 0.63
CA LEU A 86 -11.65 6.95 0.09
C LEU A 86 -12.21 7.45 -1.24
N SER A 87 -13.22 6.79 -1.77
CA SER A 87 -13.85 7.09 -3.07
C SER A 87 -15.27 7.62 -2.88
N GLY A 88 -15.47 8.49 -1.90
CA GLY A 88 -16.79 9.06 -1.60
C GLY A 88 -17.28 10.06 -2.65
N GLY A 89 -16.36 10.63 -3.45
CA GLY A 89 -16.70 11.73 -4.36
C GLY A 89 -16.97 13.03 -3.61
N SER A 90 -17.90 13.81 -4.12
CA SER A 90 -18.38 15.07 -3.52
C SER A 90 -19.88 15.26 -3.74
N GLY A 91 -20.50 16.18 -3.03
CA GLY A 91 -21.91 16.58 -3.20
C GLY A 91 -22.88 15.39 -3.07
N ASP A 92 -23.65 15.17 -4.12
CA ASP A 92 -24.67 14.12 -4.16
C ASP A 92 -24.12 12.71 -3.89
N ASN A 93 -22.88 12.41 -4.31
CA ASN A 93 -22.27 11.11 -4.06
C ASN A 93 -22.04 10.88 -2.57
N ILE A 94 -21.55 11.90 -1.85
CA ILE A 94 -21.41 11.84 -0.38
C ILE A 94 -22.77 11.60 0.27
N ILE A 95 -23.79 12.39 -0.09
CA ILE A 95 -25.15 12.27 0.48
C ILE A 95 -25.70 10.87 0.27
N LYS A 96 -25.65 10.34 -0.96
CA LYS A 96 -26.15 9.01 -1.29
C LYS A 96 -25.33 7.90 -0.62
N GLY A 97 -23.99 8.00 -0.60
CA GLY A 97 -23.13 7.04 0.08
C GLY A 97 -23.40 6.96 1.58
N ILE A 98 -23.52 8.11 2.25
CA ILE A 98 -23.86 8.21 3.68
C ILE A 98 -25.27 7.64 3.95
N ALA A 99 -26.25 7.95 3.09
CA ALA A 99 -27.60 7.40 3.22
C ALA A 99 -27.64 5.87 3.10
N ASN A 100 -26.93 5.31 2.12
CA ASN A 100 -26.84 3.87 1.93
C ASN A 100 -26.19 3.15 3.12
N VAL A 101 -25.07 3.71 3.62
CA VAL A 101 -24.40 3.15 4.81
C VAL A 101 -25.31 3.24 6.04
N LYS A 102 -25.96 4.37 6.29
CA LYS A 102 -26.84 4.55 7.46
C LYS A 102 -28.06 3.65 7.43
N ALA A 103 -28.57 3.31 6.25
CA ALA A 103 -29.75 2.44 6.10
C ALA A 103 -29.51 1.01 6.62
N GLY A 104 -28.28 0.48 6.51
CA GLY A 104 -28.02 -0.92 6.89
C GLY A 104 -26.89 -1.11 7.91
N TYR A 105 -25.83 -0.28 7.82
CA TYR A 105 -24.56 -0.54 8.52
C TYR A 105 -23.91 0.74 9.06
N PRO A 106 -24.59 1.52 9.91
CA PRO A 106 -24.24 2.92 10.25
C PRO A 106 -22.84 3.10 10.87
N ASN A 107 -22.31 2.06 11.52
CA ASN A 107 -21.03 2.14 12.25
C ASN A 107 -19.89 1.37 11.56
N ARG A 108 -20.13 0.84 10.34
CA ARG A 108 -19.17 -0.05 9.67
C ARG A 108 -18.32 0.66 8.62
N PHE A 109 -18.71 1.85 8.21
CA PHE A 109 -18.01 2.61 7.17
C PHE A 109 -17.81 4.06 7.58
N ILE A 110 -16.65 4.57 7.21
CA ILE A 110 -16.30 5.99 7.21
C ILE A 110 -16.11 6.40 5.74
N ILE A 111 -16.58 7.56 5.34
CA ILE A 111 -16.45 8.05 3.96
C ILE A 111 -15.64 9.34 3.96
N PHE A 112 -14.61 9.38 3.10
CA PHE A 112 -13.82 10.57 2.82
C PHE A 112 -14.33 11.24 1.55
N ALA A 113 -14.40 12.58 1.57
CA ALA A 113 -14.70 13.40 0.41
C ALA A 113 -13.50 13.44 -0.57
N ASN A 114 -13.77 13.85 -1.80
CA ASN A 114 -12.76 14.11 -2.82
C ASN A 114 -12.90 15.54 -3.35
N ILE A 115 -11.83 16.09 -3.92
CA ILE A 115 -11.82 17.40 -4.55
C ILE A 115 -11.89 17.24 -6.07
N GLU A 116 -12.82 17.98 -6.69
CA GLU A 116 -12.83 18.15 -8.15
C GLU A 116 -11.86 19.24 -8.55
N PHE A 117 -10.86 18.86 -9.38
CA PHE A 117 -9.83 19.78 -9.85
C PHE A 117 -10.19 20.49 -11.15
N ASN A 118 -11.34 20.15 -11.78
CA ASN A 118 -11.80 20.83 -12.98
C ASN A 118 -12.00 22.32 -12.69
N GLY A 119 -11.48 23.19 -13.57
CA GLY A 119 -11.55 24.64 -13.40
C GLY A 119 -10.52 25.23 -12.44
N ILE A 120 -9.56 24.44 -11.93
CA ILE A 120 -8.49 25.01 -11.09
C ILE A 120 -7.71 26.07 -11.87
N GLY A 121 -7.59 27.27 -11.28
CA GLY A 121 -7.06 28.45 -11.94
C GLY A 121 -8.13 29.48 -12.34
N GLU A 122 -9.40 29.12 -12.28
CA GLU A 122 -10.50 30.09 -12.35
C GLU A 122 -10.59 30.89 -11.04
N LYS A 123 -11.09 32.13 -11.16
CA LYS A 123 -11.08 33.12 -10.06
C LYS A 123 -11.66 32.59 -8.75
N ASP A 124 -12.77 31.86 -8.80
CA ASP A 124 -13.52 31.45 -7.60
C ASP A 124 -13.35 29.96 -7.29
N TRP A 125 -12.48 29.23 -8.03
CA TRP A 125 -12.34 27.77 -7.86
C TRP A 125 -12.00 27.38 -6.43
N THR A 126 -10.97 27.99 -5.82
CA THR A 126 -10.52 27.68 -4.44
C THR A 126 -11.65 27.86 -3.43
N GLN A 127 -12.40 28.99 -3.54
CA GLN A 127 -13.50 29.25 -2.62
C GLN A 127 -14.63 28.24 -2.79
N ASN A 128 -14.95 27.86 -4.02
CA ASN A 128 -15.98 26.86 -4.32
C ASN A 128 -15.57 25.47 -3.83
N ALA A 129 -14.31 25.07 -3.99
CA ALA A 129 -13.78 23.82 -3.47
C ALA A 129 -13.85 23.74 -1.94
N VAL A 130 -13.51 24.84 -1.24
CA VAL A 130 -13.64 24.93 0.22
C VAL A 130 -15.10 24.81 0.66
N LYS A 131 -16.02 25.55 0.03
CA LYS A 131 -17.45 25.48 0.32
C LYS A 131 -18.02 24.07 0.10
N GLN A 132 -17.60 23.40 -0.99
CA GLN A 132 -18.03 22.04 -1.28
C GLN A 132 -17.52 21.07 -0.20
N LEU A 133 -16.25 21.19 0.20
CA LEU A 133 -15.69 20.36 1.29
C LEU A 133 -16.44 20.57 2.62
N GLU A 134 -16.76 21.82 2.98
CA GLU A 134 -17.56 22.11 4.18
C GLU A 134 -18.96 21.46 4.11
N ALA A 135 -19.60 21.53 2.94
CA ALA A 135 -20.90 20.90 2.73
C ALA A 135 -20.79 19.36 2.84
N ASP A 136 -19.75 18.75 2.25
CA ASP A 136 -19.53 17.31 2.28
C ASP A 136 -19.28 16.82 3.72
N VAL A 137 -18.50 17.54 4.51
CA VAL A 137 -18.29 17.23 5.94
C VAL A 137 -19.57 17.37 6.73
N LYS A 138 -20.35 18.42 6.49
CA LYS A 138 -21.68 18.61 7.11
C LYS A 138 -22.64 17.46 6.76
N ASN A 139 -22.53 16.91 5.56
CA ASN A 139 -23.33 15.78 5.10
C ASN A 139 -22.81 14.43 5.59
N GLY A 140 -21.66 14.38 6.30
CA GLY A 140 -21.15 13.20 6.98
C GLY A 140 -19.82 12.65 6.49
N ALA A 141 -19.10 13.36 5.60
CA ALA A 141 -17.72 13.00 5.29
C ALA A 141 -16.80 13.24 6.50
N ASN A 142 -15.86 12.33 6.75
CA ASN A 142 -15.00 12.34 7.94
C ASN A 142 -13.53 12.56 7.63
N GLY A 143 -13.20 12.91 6.42
CA GLY A 143 -11.85 13.19 5.94
C GLY A 143 -11.86 13.59 4.49
N LEU A 144 -10.69 13.93 3.99
CA LEU A 144 -10.44 14.25 2.58
C LEU A 144 -9.46 13.25 1.98
N LYS A 145 -9.76 12.70 0.79
CA LYS A 145 -8.81 11.94 -0.01
C LYS A 145 -8.36 12.73 -1.21
N ILE A 146 -7.06 12.76 -1.39
CA ILE A 146 -6.41 13.26 -2.60
C ILE A 146 -5.75 12.09 -3.32
N PHE A 147 -6.08 11.93 -4.59
CA PHE A 147 -5.50 10.91 -5.46
C PHE A 147 -4.21 11.44 -6.12
N LYS A 148 -3.39 10.51 -6.60
CA LYS A 148 -2.10 10.84 -7.24
C LYS A 148 -2.20 11.63 -8.56
N ASN A 149 -3.39 11.79 -9.12
CA ASN A 149 -3.60 12.67 -10.27
C ASN A 149 -3.18 14.12 -9.97
N LEU A 150 -3.34 14.59 -8.72
CA LEU A 150 -2.69 15.81 -8.26
C LEU A 150 -1.17 15.61 -8.25
N GLY A 151 -0.45 16.52 -8.88
CA GLY A 151 0.99 16.39 -9.11
C GLY A 151 1.36 15.63 -10.39
N PHE A 152 0.50 14.72 -10.89
CA PHE A 152 0.73 14.01 -12.16
C PHE A 152 0.04 14.64 -13.36
N SER A 153 -1.28 14.59 -13.38
CA SER A 153 -2.08 14.87 -14.58
C SER A 153 -3.02 16.07 -14.45
N VAL A 154 -3.27 16.53 -13.22
CA VAL A 154 -4.09 17.73 -13.02
C VAL A 154 -3.37 18.93 -13.62
N LYS A 155 -4.09 19.64 -14.51
CA LYS A 155 -3.63 20.88 -15.14
C LYS A 155 -4.63 21.99 -14.85
N ASP A 156 -4.10 23.20 -14.75
CA ASP A 156 -4.94 24.40 -14.62
C ASP A 156 -5.52 24.84 -15.97
N ASN A 157 -6.30 25.91 -15.96
CA ASN A 157 -6.93 26.49 -17.14
C ASN A 157 -5.94 27.03 -18.19
N THR A 158 -4.64 27.14 -17.86
CA THR A 158 -3.57 27.48 -18.81
C THR A 158 -2.87 26.24 -19.38
N GLY A 159 -3.25 25.04 -18.94
CA GLY A 159 -2.61 23.78 -19.30
C GLY A 159 -1.35 23.45 -18.49
N LYS A 160 -1.00 24.26 -17.51
CA LYS A 160 0.15 24.02 -16.61
C LYS A 160 -0.19 22.98 -15.56
N ARG A 161 0.76 22.07 -15.28
CA ARG A 161 0.65 21.09 -14.18
C ARG A 161 0.43 21.79 -12.85
N VAL A 162 -0.51 21.26 -12.07
CA VAL A 162 -0.74 21.67 -10.67
C VAL A 162 0.15 20.83 -9.77
N SER A 163 1.03 21.48 -9.02
CA SER A 163 1.90 20.80 -8.05
C SER A 163 1.13 20.41 -6.78
N VAL A 164 1.68 19.48 -6.01
CA VAL A 164 1.06 19.03 -4.74
C VAL A 164 1.03 20.16 -3.71
N ASP A 165 2.03 21.05 -3.74
CA ASP A 165 2.19 22.20 -2.86
C ASP A 165 1.64 23.51 -3.46
N ASP A 166 0.81 23.44 -4.50
CA ASP A 166 0.22 24.61 -5.17
C ASP A 166 -0.56 25.48 -4.17
N THR A 167 -0.26 26.77 -4.18
CA THR A 167 -0.84 27.72 -3.20
C THR A 167 -2.35 27.87 -3.29
N ARG A 168 -2.95 27.56 -4.44
CA ARG A 168 -4.42 27.54 -4.62
C ARG A 168 -5.10 26.46 -3.77
N LEU A 169 -4.34 25.46 -3.30
CA LEU A 169 -4.84 24.38 -2.44
C LEU A 169 -4.73 24.71 -0.95
N ASP A 170 -3.98 25.74 -0.58
CA ASP A 170 -3.71 26.08 0.83
C ASP A 170 -4.97 26.22 1.67
N ALA A 171 -5.99 26.91 1.15
CA ALA A 171 -7.24 27.11 1.86
C ALA A 171 -8.01 25.79 2.10
N ILE A 172 -7.84 24.79 1.24
CA ILE A 172 -8.45 23.46 1.40
C ILE A 172 -7.76 22.74 2.57
N TRP A 173 -6.42 22.76 2.59
CA TRP A 173 -5.65 22.14 3.69
C TRP A 173 -5.95 22.79 5.04
N GLN A 174 -5.97 24.13 5.08
CA GLN A 174 -6.32 24.89 6.28
C GLN A 174 -7.74 24.54 6.77
N LYS A 175 -8.70 24.43 5.85
CA LYS A 175 -10.08 24.05 6.17
C LYS A 175 -10.18 22.66 6.78
N CYS A 176 -9.42 21.68 6.28
CA CYS A 176 -9.33 20.35 6.89
C CYS A 176 -8.85 20.43 8.36
N GLY A 177 -7.83 21.27 8.62
CA GLY A 177 -7.34 21.52 9.99
C GLY A 177 -8.40 22.17 10.90
N GLU A 178 -9.15 23.18 10.40
CA GLU A 178 -10.25 23.83 11.11
C GLU A 178 -11.38 22.85 11.44
N LEU A 179 -11.75 22.00 10.48
CA LEU A 179 -12.79 20.98 10.63
C LEU A 179 -12.32 19.76 11.42
N LYS A 180 -11.01 19.69 11.76
CA LYS A 180 -10.38 18.57 12.48
C LYS A 180 -10.58 17.24 11.77
N ILE A 181 -10.54 17.23 10.45
CA ILE A 181 -10.58 16.03 9.61
C ILE A 181 -9.21 15.76 9.01
N PRO A 182 -8.78 14.49 8.91
CA PRO A 182 -7.51 14.14 8.26
C PRO A 182 -7.60 14.24 6.74
N VAL A 183 -6.43 14.45 6.12
CA VAL A 183 -6.24 14.36 4.67
C VAL A 183 -5.41 13.11 4.38
N LEU A 184 -5.97 12.10 3.72
CA LEU A 184 -5.21 10.98 3.19
C LEU A 184 -4.80 11.32 1.77
N ILE A 185 -3.49 11.43 1.55
CA ILE A 185 -2.93 11.83 0.26
C ILE A 185 -2.05 10.74 -0.33
N HIS A 186 -2.31 10.42 -1.59
CA HIS A 186 -1.48 9.57 -2.42
C HIS A 186 -0.71 10.46 -3.40
N THR A 187 0.60 10.59 -3.20
CA THR A 187 1.52 11.31 -4.08
C THR A 187 2.51 10.31 -4.67
N ALA A 188 2.82 10.40 -5.94
CA ALA A 188 3.78 9.52 -6.64
C ALA A 188 3.35 8.03 -6.74
N ASP A 189 4.31 7.17 -7.05
CA ASP A 189 4.26 5.71 -7.16
C ASP A 189 5.63 5.16 -6.71
N PRO A 190 5.89 3.84 -6.67
CA PRO A 190 7.22 3.31 -6.38
C PRO A 190 8.31 3.94 -7.25
N LYS A 191 9.43 4.35 -6.63
CA LYS A 191 10.54 5.02 -7.35
C LYS A 191 11.03 4.24 -8.56
N SER A 192 11.09 2.90 -8.47
CA SER A 192 11.48 2.00 -9.55
C SER A 192 10.63 2.11 -10.83
N PHE A 193 9.46 2.76 -10.78
CA PHE A 193 8.70 3.07 -11.98
C PHE A 193 9.32 4.20 -12.83
N TRP A 194 10.23 5.00 -12.26
CA TRP A 194 11.03 6.02 -12.98
C TRP A 194 12.37 5.49 -13.45
N ASP A 195 12.89 4.41 -12.82
CA ASP A 195 14.18 3.83 -13.16
C ASP A 195 14.14 3.07 -14.50
N GLU A 196 15.30 2.80 -15.11
CA GLU A 196 15.39 2.00 -16.33
C GLU A 196 14.70 0.64 -16.16
N VAL A 197 14.12 0.11 -17.26
CA VAL A 197 13.44 -1.19 -17.27
C VAL A 197 14.44 -2.23 -17.78
N ASP A 198 15.38 -2.60 -16.93
CA ASP A 198 16.46 -3.52 -17.20
C ASP A 198 16.59 -4.61 -16.11
N GLU A 199 17.64 -5.40 -16.14
CA GLU A 199 17.91 -6.48 -15.20
C GLU A 199 18.18 -6.01 -13.76
N HIS A 200 18.36 -4.71 -13.52
CA HIS A 200 18.60 -4.11 -12.21
C HIS A 200 17.33 -3.57 -11.55
N ASN A 201 16.22 -3.49 -12.29
CA ASN A 201 14.96 -2.98 -11.78
C ASN A 201 14.20 -4.07 -11.02
N GLU A 202 14.09 -3.96 -9.70
CA GLU A 202 13.41 -4.97 -8.87
C GLU A 202 11.92 -5.16 -9.21
N ARG A 203 11.30 -4.22 -9.94
CA ARG A 203 9.91 -4.27 -10.39
C ARG A 203 9.78 -4.52 -11.90
N TRP A 204 10.85 -5.03 -12.53
CA TRP A 204 10.88 -5.30 -13.96
C TRP A 204 9.66 -6.10 -14.43
N MET A 205 9.36 -7.23 -13.76
CA MET A 205 8.22 -8.08 -14.12
C MET A 205 6.88 -7.34 -14.00
N GLU A 206 6.72 -6.51 -12.98
CA GLU A 206 5.53 -5.68 -12.79
C GLU A 206 5.36 -4.67 -13.95
N ILE A 207 6.44 -4.02 -14.34
CA ILE A 207 6.42 -3.01 -15.41
C ILE A 207 6.18 -3.66 -16.77
N VAL A 208 6.83 -4.77 -17.07
CA VAL A 208 6.67 -5.49 -18.36
C VAL A 208 5.26 -6.05 -18.51
N THR A 209 4.69 -6.61 -17.44
CA THR A 209 3.32 -7.13 -17.46
C THR A 209 2.24 -6.05 -17.34
N HIS A 210 2.60 -4.84 -16.86
CA HIS A 210 1.70 -3.70 -16.68
C HIS A 210 2.39 -2.41 -17.16
N PRO A 211 2.64 -2.25 -18.50
CA PRO A 211 3.47 -1.17 -19.04
C PRO A 211 2.95 0.24 -18.71
N GLY A 212 1.66 0.40 -18.49
CA GLY A 212 1.07 1.67 -18.02
C GLY A 212 1.54 2.16 -16.64
N ARG A 213 2.30 1.34 -15.91
CA ARG A 213 2.90 1.73 -14.62
C ARG A 213 4.25 2.43 -14.77
N LYS A 214 4.97 2.24 -15.88
CA LYS A 214 6.21 2.98 -16.17
C LYS A 214 5.94 4.48 -16.16
N ARG A 215 6.83 5.22 -15.51
CA ARG A 215 6.84 6.67 -15.46
C ARG A 215 8.01 7.23 -16.28
N GLY A 216 7.95 8.49 -16.65
CA GLY A 216 9.00 9.18 -17.40
C GLY A 216 8.56 9.68 -18.76
N ALA A 217 8.19 8.80 -19.73
CA ALA A 217 7.82 9.22 -21.08
C ALA A 217 6.55 10.09 -21.12
N ASP A 218 5.50 9.68 -20.39
CA ASP A 218 4.20 10.38 -20.36
C ASP A 218 4.04 11.29 -19.14
N ASN A 219 4.97 11.23 -18.22
CA ASN A 219 4.96 11.98 -16.98
C ASN A 219 6.38 12.42 -16.62
N PRO A 220 6.81 13.56 -17.14
CA PRO A 220 8.19 14.04 -17.04
C PRO A 220 8.57 14.57 -15.64
N VAL A 221 7.63 14.57 -14.68
CA VAL A 221 7.92 15.05 -13.33
C VAL A 221 8.81 14.02 -12.62
N PRO A 222 10.04 14.38 -12.19
CA PRO A 222 10.89 13.50 -11.41
C PRO A 222 10.21 13.05 -10.11
N TRP A 223 10.49 11.81 -9.69
CA TRP A 223 9.96 11.28 -8.44
C TRP A 223 10.31 12.14 -7.23
N GLU A 224 11.56 12.57 -7.16
CA GLU A 224 12.08 13.42 -6.09
C GLU A 224 11.29 14.73 -5.98
N LYS A 225 10.92 15.31 -7.11
CA LYS A 225 10.16 16.57 -7.14
C LYS A 225 8.76 16.40 -6.56
N LEU A 226 8.08 15.30 -6.86
CA LEU A 226 6.77 14.99 -6.29
C LEU A 226 6.83 14.82 -4.77
N ILE A 227 7.88 14.16 -4.29
CA ILE A 227 8.08 13.95 -2.85
C ILE A 227 8.45 15.27 -2.14
N GLU A 228 9.28 16.12 -2.75
CA GLU A 228 9.58 17.46 -2.25
C GLU A 228 8.32 18.32 -2.12
N GLU A 229 7.46 18.34 -3.15
CA GLU A 229 6.18 19.06 -3.14
C GLU A 229 5.27 18.55 -2.00
N GLN A 230 5.20 17.21 -1.82
CA GLN A 230 4.45 16.62 -0.71
C GLN A 230 4.99 17.07 0.65
N HIS A 231 6.31 17.05 0.85
CA HIS A 231 6.92 17.46 2.12
C HIS A 231 6.76 18.97 2.38
N ALA A 232 6.88 19.80 1.35
CA ALA A 232 6.64 21.23 1.43
C ALA A 232 5.21 21.54 1.88
N MET A 233 4.22 20.86 1.31
CA MET A 233 2.82 20.96 1.72
C MET A 233 2.62 20.55 3.19
N PHE A 234 3.17 19.43 3.63
CA PHE A 234 3.07 18.98 5.03
C PHE A 234 3.67 20.00 6.01
N THR A 235 4.83 20.56 5.66
CA THR A 235 5.52 21.57 6.46
C THR A 235 4.72 22.86 6.57
N LYS A 236 4.11 23.28 5.47
CA LYS A 236 3.34 24.54 5.37
C LYS A 236 2.04 24.49 6.19
N HIS A 237 1.46 23.30 6.42
CA HIS A 237 0.17 23.14 7.05
C HIS A 237 0.24 22.32 8.36
N PRO A 238 0.96 22.79 9.41
CA PRO A 238 1.21 22.00 10.62
C PRO A 238 -0.04 21.73 11.47
N ARG A 239 -1.15 22.46 11.24
CA ARG A 239 -2.42 22.24 11.94
C ARG A 239 -3.33 21.21 11.27
N THR A 240 -2.96 20.72 10.10
CA THR A 240 -3.70 19.70 9.35
C THR A 240 -3.04 18.35 9.54
N THR A 241 -3.79 17.33 9.93
CA THR A 241 -3.28 15.96 10.01
C THR A 241 -3.26 15.33 8.63
N PHE A 242 -2.08 14.93 8.18
CA PHE A 242 -1.92 14.21 6.92
C PHE A 242 -1.65 12.72 7.16
N ILE A 243 -2.32 11.87 6.40
CA ILE A 243 -2.04 10.44 6.29
C ILE A 243 -1.33 10.25 4.96
N ALA A 244 -0.01 10.06 5.00
CA ALA A 244 0.78 9.80 3.80
C ALA A 244 0.60 8.35 3.37
N ALA A 245 -0.10 8.14 2.26
CA ALA A 245 -0.38 6.82 1.71
C ALA A 245 0.92 6.07 1.34
N HIS A 246 0.89 4.74 1.47
CA HIS A 246 2.00 3.88 1.04
C HIS A 246 3.34 4.22 1.71
N PHE A 247 3.30 4.57 3.02
CA PHE A 247 4.48 5.05 3.76
C PHE A 247 5.14 6.28 3.10
N GLY A 248 4.34 7.14 2.48
CA GLY A 248 4.84 8.33 1.77
C GLY A 248 5.86 8.00 0.67
N TRP A 249 5.79 6.77 0.15
CA TRP A 249 6.71 6.17 -0.82
C TRP A 249 8.16 6.02 -0.34
N TYR A 250 8.36 5.88 0.98
CA TYR A 250 9.63 5.45 1.59
C TYR A 250 9.57 4.08 2.29
N PRO A 251 8.77 3.08 1.85
CA PRO A 251 8.79 1.75 2.49
C PRO A 251 10.12 1.02 2.27
N ASN A 252 10.87 1.40 1.23
CA ASN A 252 12.20 0.91 0.89
C ASN A 252 13.34 1.67 1.61
N ASP A 253 13.04 2.80 2.27
CA ASP A 253 14.01 3.60 3.05
C ASP A 253 13.34 4.08 4.35
N LEU A 254 13.18 3.18 5.30
CA LEU A 254 12.57 3.47 6.61
C LEU A 254 13.39 4.49 7.42
N GLY A 255 14.68 4.64 7.11
CA GLY A 255 15.52 5.68 7.73
C GLY A 255 15.10 7.08 7.30
N LYS A 256 14.85 7.31 6.01
CA LYS A 256 14.31 8.60 5.51
C LYS A 256 12.91 8.85 6.01
N LEU A 257 12.04 7.84 6.00
CA LEU A 257 10.69 7.96 6.55
C LEU A 257 10.72 8.36 8.03
N GLY A 258 11.60 7.74 8.81
CA GLY A 258 11.77 8.08 10.22
C GLY A 258 12.17 9.53 10.44
N LYS A 259 13.12 10.05 9.67
CA LYS A 259 13.51 11.47 9.72
C LYS A 259 12.36 12.41 9.39
N LEU A 260 11.54 12.05 8.39
CA LEU A 260 10.33 12.81 8.05
C LEU A 260 9.35 12.86 9.23
N LEU A 261 9.06 11.72 9.84
CA LEU A 261 8.14 11.65 10.98
C LEU A 261 8.67 12.38 12.22
N ASP A 262 9.98 12.36 12.45
CA ASP A 262 10.61 13.11 13.54
C ASP A 262 10.49 14.65 13.35
N GLN A 263 10.49 15.12 12.10
CA GLN A 263 10.37 16.55 11.76
C GLN A 263 8.91 17.05 11.67
N LEU A 264 7.99 16.19 11.26
CA LEU A 264 6.60 16.57 10.94
C LEU A 264 5.60 15.85 11.86
N PRO A 265 5.27 16.43 13.03
CA PRO A 265 4.35 15.82 13.99
C PRO A 265 2.92 15.67 13.48
N ASN A 266 2.53 16.42 12.46
CA ASN A 266 1.22 16.38 11.81
C ASN A 266 1.07 15.30 10.74
N VAL A 267 2.12 14.51 10.46
CA VAL A 267 2.10 13.43 9.46
C VAL A 267 2.02 12.07 10.15
N VAL A 268 1.12 11.23 9.72
CA VAL A 268 1.06 9.80 10.02
C VAL A 268 1.10 9.03 8.69
N VAL A 269 1.35 7.72 8.74
CA VAL A 269 1.51 6.89 7.55
C VAL A 269 0.60 5.67 7.59
N GLU A 270 0.25 5.15 6.43
CA GLU A 270 -0.38 3.83 6.29
C GLU A 270 0.38 3.01 5.23
N PHE A 271 0.29 1.67 5.32
CA PHE A 271 1.12 0.77 4.54
C PHE A 271 0.36 -0.01 3.46
N GLY A 272 -0.74 0.54 2.95
CA GLY A 272 -1.45 -0.01 1.80
C GLY A 272 -0.50 -0.26 0.62
N ALA A 273 -0.63 -1.40 -0.04
CA ALA A 273 0.15 -1.81 -1.20
C ALA A 273 1.68 -1.91 -1.02
N VAL A 274 2.23 -1.70 0.19
CA VAL A 274 3.69 -1.74 0.46
C VAL A 274 4.09 -2.79 1.51
N ILE A 275 3.20 -3.74 1.80
CA ILE A 275 3.50 -4.81 2.75
C ILE A 275 4.69 -5.70 2.30
N ALA A 276 4.95 -5.77 1.01
CA ALA A 276 6.06 -6.54 0.48
C ALA A 276 7.42 -5.95 0.85
N GLU A 277 7.56 -4.64 0.84
CA GLU A 277 8.79 -3.96 1.28
C GLU A 277 9.03 -4.19 2.77
N LEU A 278 7.98 -4.16 3.58
CA LEU A 278 8.06 -4.40 5.02
C LEU A 278 8.41 -5.86 5.35
N GLY A 279 7.74 -6.81 4.69
CA GLY A 279 7.98 -8.24 4.90
C GLY A 279 9.34 -8.74 4.37
N ARG A 280 10.00 -7.99 3.48
CA ARG A 280 11.36 -8.29 2.99
C ARG A 280 12.47 -7.73 3.89
N GLN A 281 12.13 -6.83 4.83
CA GLN A 281 13.05 -6.22 5.80
C GLN A 281 12.49 -6.30 7.24
N PRO A 282 12.10 -7.49 7.75
CA PRO A 282 11.30 -7.63 8.97
C PRO A 282 11.98 -7.07 10.21
N ILE A 283 13.30 -7.14 10.31
CA ILE A 283 14.06 -6.63 11.46
C ILE A 283 13.97 -5.10 11.52
N MET A 284 14.28 -4.42 10.41
CA MET A 284 14.22 -2.96 10.33
C MET A 284 12.77 -2.46 10.44
N ALA A 285 11.83 -3.17 9.81
CA ALA A 285 10.42 -2.85 9.90
C ALA A 285 9.89 -2.97 11.33
N LYS A 286 10.23 -4.04 12.06
CA LYS A 286 9.84 -4.19 13.48
C LYS A 286 10.39 -3.05 14.35
N GLN A 287 11.65 -2.65 14.17
CA GLN A 287 12.24 -1.52 14.86
C GLN A 287 11.50 -0.22 14.55
N PHE A 288 11.18 0.00 13.27
CA PHE A 288 10.41 1.16 12.82
C PHE A 288 9.02 1.20 13.44
N PHE A 289 8.26 0.10 13.39
CA PHE A 289 6.93 -0.01 13.99
C PHE A 289 6.99 0.22 15.51
N THR A 290 8.04 -0.25 16.18
CA THR A 290 8.23 -0.04 17.62
C THR A 290 8.48 1.44 17.95
N LYS A 291 9.35 2.11 17.19
CA LYS A 291 9.67 3.54 17.40
C LYS A 291 8.48 4.45 17.07
N TYR A 292 7.81 4.19 15.96
CA TYR A 292 6.74 5.04 15.43
C TYR A 292 5.34 4.44 15.63
N GLN A 293 5.16 3.59 16.63
CA GLN A 293 3.93 2.84 16.89
C GLN A 293 2.64 3.68 16.96
N ASP A 294 2.76 4.96 17.33
CA ASP A 294 1.65 5.91 17.42
C ASP A 294 1.40 6.69 16.11
N ARG A 295 2.16 6.41 15.06
CA ARG A 295 2.14 7.14 13.79
C ARG A 295 1.77 6.27 12.60
N ILE A 296 1.50 4.98 12.80
CA ILE A 296 1.25 4.00 11.74
C ILE A 296 -0.21 3.52 11.82
N LEU A 297 -0.89 3.53 10.68
CA LEU A 297 -2.27 3.08 10.51
C LEU A 297 -2.31 1.84 9.62
N PHE A 298 -3.27 0.96 9.82
CA PHE A 298 -3.52 -0.15 8.91
C PHE A 298 -4.29 0.34 7.68
N GLY A 299 -3.72 0.16 6.50
CA GLY A 299 -4.36 0.39 5.22
C GLY A 299 -3.99 -0.72 4.24
N LYS A 300 -4.89 -1.06 3.31
CA LYS A 300 -4.65 -2.11 2.32
C LYS A 300 -4.68 -1.62 0.86
N ASP A 301 -5.43 -0.56 0.58
CA ASP A 301 -5.65 0.06 -0.73
C ASP A 301 -6.74 -0.66 -1.56
N SER A 302 -6.47 -1.82 -2.10
CA SER A 302 -7.41 -2.56 -2.94
C SER A 302 -8.24 -3.58 -2.14
N TRP A 303 -9.53 -3.73 -2.49
CA TRP A 303 -10.41 -4.71 -1.86
C TRP A 303 -10.27 -6.10 -2.49
N VAL A 304 -9.37 -6.90 -1.93
CA VAL A 304 -9.21 -8.34 -2.23
C VAL A 304 -9.09 -9.08 -0.91
N PRO A 305 -10.17 -9.69 -0.37
CA PRO A 305 -10.21 -10.25 0.98
C PRO A 305 -9.08 -11.23 1.31
N ASP A 306 -8.73 -12.11 0.37
CA ASP A 306 -7.67 -13.11 0.62
C ASP A 306 -6.27 -12.50 0.79
N GLU A 307 -6.01 -11.34 0.20
CA GLU A 307 -4.70 -10.68 0.32
C GLU A 307 -4.44 -10.09 1.72
N TYR A 308 -5.50 -9.80 2.51
CA TYR A 308 -5.34 -9.32 3.90
C TYR A 308 -4.61 -10.34 4.78
N LYS A 309 -4.78 -11.62 4.51
CA LYS A 309 -4.09 -12.70 5.25
C LYS A 309 -2.57 -12.56 5.20
N THR A 310 -2.02 -12.09 4.07
CA THR A 310 -0.58 -11.80 3.95
C THR A 310 -0.17 -10.63 4.86
N TYR A 311 -0.99 -9.59 4.96
CA TYR A 311 -0.74 -8.46 5.86
C TYR A 311 -0.70 -8.92 7.32
N PHE A 312 -1.71 -9.67 7.74
CA PHE A 312 -1.76 -10.20 9.12
C PHE A 312 -0.56 -11.11 9.39
N ARG A 313 -0.22 -12.00 8.46
CA ARG A 313 0.92 -12.91 8.61
C ARG A 313 2.24 -12.16 8.79
N VAL A 314 2.47 -11.08 8.02
CA VAL A 314 3.66 -10.23 8.18
C VAL A 314 3.67 -9.52 9.53
N LEU A 315 2.53 -9.00 9.99
CA LEU A 315 2.48 -8.23 11.24
C LEU A 315 2.54 -9.12 12.49
N GLU A 316 1.84 -10.25 12.48
CA GLU A 316 1.50 -11.03 13.68
C GLU A 316 2.43 -12.22 13.95
N THR A 317 3.08 -12.78 12.92
CA THR A 317 3.84 -14.03 13.03
C THR A 317 5.35 -13.79 12.97
N ASN A 318 6.12 -14.84 13.31
CA ASN A 318 7.55 -14.93 13.05
C ASN A 318 7.83 -15.91 11.89
N ASP A 319 6.88 -16.13 11.00
CA ASP A 319 7.01 -17.02 9.88
C ASP A 319 8.13 -16.58 8.93
N GLU A 320 8.80 -17.55 8.34
CA GLU A 320 9.93 -17.32 7.45
C GLU A 320 9.60 -17.73 6.02
N TYR A 321 10.15 -16.98 5.06
CA TYR A 321 10.26 -17.36 3.66
C TYR A 321 8.94 -17.78 3.00
N PHE A 322 7.83 -17.11 3.30
CA PHE A 322 6.54 -17.41 2.65
C PHE A 322 6.31 -16.54 1.40
N PRO A 323 5.50 -17.00 0.45
CA PRO A 323 5.28 -16.27 -0.80
C PRO A 323 4.49 -14.98 -0.58
N TYR A 324 4.81 -13.96 -1.38
CA TYR A 324 3.96 -12.79 -1.55
C TYR A 324 2.76 -13.14 -2.43
N HIS A 325 1.59 -12.57 -2.16
CA HIS A 325 0.36 -12.87 -2.89
C HIS A 325 0.33 -12.34 -4.34
N LYS A 326 1.20 -11.40 -4.69
CA LYS A 326 1.29 -10.86 -6.06
C LYS A 326 2.48 -11.43 -6.80
N LYS A 327 2.25 -12.35 -7.75
CA LYS A 327 3.30 -13.04 -8.48
C LYS A 327 4.18 -12.14 -9.34
N TYR A 328 3.64 -11.04 -9.87
CA TYR A 328 4.40 -10.09 -10.70
C TYR A 328 5.43 -9.25 -9.92
N HIS A 329 5.52 -9.40 -8.61
CA HIS A 329 6.62 -8.86 -7.81
C HIS A 329 7.78 -9.85 -7.73
N ALA A 330 8.17 -10.43 -8.84
CA ALA A 330 9.24 -11.41 -8.95
C ALA A 330 9.11 -12.49 -7.86
N PHE A 331 10.19 -13.03 -7.37
CA PHE A 331 10.22 -14.12 -6.40
C PHE A 331 10.32 -13.58 -4.96
N TRP A 332 9.66 -12.46 -4.65
CA TRP A 332 9.73 -11.90 -3.32
C TRP A 332 9.18 -12.88 -2.29
N ARG A 333 10.02 -13.19 -1.32
CA ARG A 333 9.65 -13.96 -0.14
C ARG A 333 9.50 -13.03 1.04
N MET A 334 8.51 -13.32 1.87
CA MET A 334 8.10 -12.51 3.00
C MET A 334 8.50 -13.16 4.30
N TYR A 335 8.66 -12.35 5.32
CA TYR A 335 8.96 -12.76 6.69
C TYR A 335 8.04 -12.02 7.65
N GLY A 336 7.65 -12.71 8.72
CA GLY A 336 6.87 -12.12 9.79
C GLY A 336 7.70 -11.21 10.69
N MET A 337 7.10 -10.12 11.15
CA MET A 337 7.72 -9.20 12.11
C MET A 337 7.48 -9.62 13.57
N GLY A 338 6.43 -10.39 13.84
CA GLY A 338 6.03 -10.78 15.19
C GLY A 338 5.89 -9.56 16.10
N LEU A 339 5.03 -8.62 15.72
CA LEU A 339 4.82 -7.40 16.50
C LEU A 339 4.15 -7.73 17.83
N PRO A 340 4.56 -7.08 18.95
CA PRO A 340 3.87 -7.19 20.22
C PRO A 340 2.41 -6.74 20.14
N ASP A 341 1.54 -7.36 20.93
CA ASP A 341 0.09 -7.11 20.93
C ASP A 341 -0.27 -5.64 21.14
N GLU A 342 0.46 -4.92 21.97
CA GLU A 342 0.20 -3.50 22.19
C GLU A 342 0.53 -2.63 20.97
N ILE A 343 1.52 -3.00 20.18
CA ILE A 343 1.82 -2.34 18.91
C ILE A 343 0.77 -2.72 17.85
N LEU A 344 0.39 -4.00 17.76
CA LEU A 344 -0.69 -4.45 16.87
C LEU A 344 -2.00 -3.68 17.12
N LYS A 345 -2.43 -3.55 18.39
CA LYS A 345 -3.64 -2.79 18.74
C LYS A 345 -3.56 -1.32 18.31
N LYS A 346 -2.38 -0.68 18.44
CA LYS A 346 -2.19 0.70 17.98
C LYS A 346 -2.34 0.81 16.47
N VAL A 347 -1.66 -0.06 15.73
CA VAL A 347 -1.68 -0.10 14.25
C VAL A 347 -3.06 -0.46 13.72
N TYR A 348 -3.72 -1.45 14.32
CA TYR A 348 -4.99 -1.95 13.84
C TYR A 348 -6.17 -1.00 14.09
N TYR A 349 -6.23 -0.33 15.25
CA TYR A 349 -7.38 0.52 15.52
C TYR A 349 -7.11 1.77 16.37
N ARG A 350 -6.24 1.73 17.41
CA ARG A 350 -6.13 2.85 18.36
C ARG A 350 -5.69 4.15 17.69
N ASN A 351 -4.75 4.06 16.75
CA ASN A 351 -4.29 5.26 16.01
C ASN A 351 -5.38 5.83 15.11
N ALA A 352 -6.14 4.98 14.40
CA ALA A 352 -7.25 5.41 13.57
C ALA A 352 -8.37 6.05 14.41
N LEU A 353 -8.72 5.47 15.56
CA LEU A 353 -9.69 6.03 16.52
C LEU A 353 -9.29 7.41 17.06
N ARG A 354 -8.01 7.72 17.12
CA ARG A 354 -7.49 9.01 17.56
C ARG A 354 -7.53 10.06 16.45
N ILE A 355 -7.33 9.64 15.19
CA ILE A 355 -7.08 10.53 14.05
C ILE A 355 -8.34 10.79 13.24
N ILE A 356 -9.19 9.77 13.05
CA ILE A 356 -10.39 9.86 12.22
C ILE A 356 -11.59 10.06 13.13
N PRO A 357 -12.34 11.18 12.94
CA PRO A 357 -13.50 11.45 13.78
C PRO A 357 -14.67 10.48 13.51
N ASN A 358 -15.59 10.42 14.46
CA ASN A 358 -16.88 9.73 14.38
C ASN A 358 -16.83 8.20 14.19
N ILE A 359 -15.69 7.56 14.38
CA ILE A 359 -15.64 6.10 14.46
C ILE A 359 -16.25 5.67 15.81
N ASP A 360 -17.15 4.68 15.77
CA ASP A 360 -17.76 4.11 16.96
C ASP A 360 -16.72 3.31 17.76
N LYS A 361 -16.29 3.87 18.88
CA LYS A 361 -15.27 3.27 19.75
C LYS A 361 -15.75 2.01 20.46
N SER A 362 -17.07 1.80 20.60
CA SER A 362 -17.63 0.62 21.25
C SER A 362 -17.39 -0.68 20.47
N LEU A 363 -17.01 -0.59 19.19
CA LEU A 363 -16.65 -1.73 18.35
C LEU A 363 -15.27 -2.31 18.67
N PHE A 364 -14.48 -1.66 19.52
CA PHE A 364 -13.10 -2.03 19.80
C PHE A 364 -12.87 -2.25 21.31
N PRO A 365 -12.00 -3.21 21.66
CA PRO A 365 -11.63 -3.40 23.06
C PRO A 365 -10.85 -2.18 23.59
N MET A 366 -11.20 -1.73 24.81
CA MET A 366 -10.52 -0.63 25.49
C MET A 366 -9.13 -1.03 26.00
#